data_f6c006ef0f00464b185a16d77a0ef8e7
#
_entry.id   f6c006ef0f00464b185a16d77a0ef8e7
#
_cell.length_a   1.000
_cell.length_b   1.000
_cell.length_c   1.000
_cell.angle_alpha   90.00
_cell.angle_beta   90.00
_cell.angle_gamma   90.00
#
_symmetry.space_group_name_H-M   'P 1'
#
loop_
_entity.id
_entity.type
_entity.pdbx_description
1 polymer ?
#
loop_
_entity_poly.entity_id
_entity_poly.type
_entity_poly.pdbx_seq_one_letter_code
_entity_poly.pdbx_strand_id
1 'polypeptide(L)'
;MTRQRLGQHFLSAPGWQEKILDTLPRGSNETWIEIGAGHGEMTRHLAANARRVIAIETDPALSARLQEAVRANPSEWPGVEIVPGDVLTLDLAKLAGGETFRVYGNLPYYITSPILHQLFGCAGRIASIHIVIQYEVAARIVARPGRREYGYLSAACQFYTHPAIALKIPPGAFRPPPKVHSALVEMTLPGERARLGIKDEAKFLKFIQLCFGQKRKTLRNNLRAIASDVRIHEALETCNLRQDARAEQLSLAQFAAVFAALA
;
A
#
# COMPACT_ATOMS: atom_id res chain seq x y z
N MET A 1 -22.28 -17.62 6.02
CA MET A 1 -21.53 -16.71 6.91
C MET A 1 -22.02 -15.29 6.70
N THR A 2 -22.45 -14.60 7.73
CA THR A 2 -23.11 -13.29 7.64
C THR A 2 -22.14 -12.21 7.16
N ARG A 3 -22.59 -11.36 6.23
CA ARG A 3 -21.88 -10.23 5.59
C ARG A 3 -21.09 -9.29 6.54
N GLN A 4 -21.35 -9.32 7.82
CA GLN A 4 -20.69 -8.49 8.84
C GLN A 4 -19.25 -8.93 9.22
N ARG A 5 -18.80 -10.13 8.82
CA ARG A 5 -17.47 -10.64 9.20
C ARG A 5 -16.28 -10.09 8.39
N LEU A 6 -16.51 -9.49 7.22
CA LEU A 6 -15.44 -9.00 6.34
C LEU A 6 -15.15 -7.50 6.51
N GLY A 7 -15.90 -6.77 7.36
CA GLY A 7 -15.67 -5.33 7.55
C GLY A 7 -15.74 -4.50 6.26
N GLN A 8 -16.57 -4.96 5.30
CA GLN A 8 -16.68 -4.34 3.98
C GLN A 8 -17.51 -3.04 4.06
N HIS A 9 -16.95 -1.97 3.52
CA HIS A 9 -17.59 -0.67 3.32
C HIS A 9 -17.49 -0.34 1.84
N PHE A 10 -18.61 -0.46 1.10
CA PHE A 10 -18.62 -0.20 -0.34
C PHE A 10 -18.73 1.30 -0.60
N LEU A 11 -17.87 1.81 -1.47
CA LEU A 11 -17.93 3.21 -1.93
C LEU A 11 -19.13 3.38 -2.86
N SER A 12 -20.26 3.84 -2.32
CA SER A 12 -21.54 3.84 -3.01
C SER A 12 -22.02 5.22 -3.45
N ALA A 13 -21.33 6.30 -3.07
CA ALA A 13 -21.71 7.65 -3.45
C ALA A 13 -21.07 8.02 -4.81
N PRO A 14 -21.88 8.22 -5.90
CA PRO A 14 -21.35 8.46 -7.26
C PRO A 14 -20.40 9.66 -7.34
N GLY A 15 -20.72 10.77 -6.68
CA GLY A 15 -19.85 11.95 -6.68
C GLY A 15 -18.49 11.75 -6.00
N TRP A 16 -18.34 10.71 -5.15
CA TRP A 16 -17.05 10.34 -4.60
C TRP A 16 -16.30 9.38 -5.51
N GLN A 17 -17.00 8.51 -6.23
CA GLN A 17 -16.41 7.67 -7.28
C GLN A 17 -15.81 8.55 -8.38
N GLU A 18 -16.54 9.56 -8.87
CA GLU A 18 -16.06 10.53 -9.86
C GLU A 18 -14.83 11.29 -9.37
N LYS A 19 -14.84 11.82 -8.13
CA LYS A 19 -13.67 12.50 -7.55
C LYS A 19 -12.44 11.61 -7.48
N ILE A 20 -12.60 10.33 -7.15
CA ILE A 20 -11.50 9.37 -7.15
C ILE A 20 -10.99 9.17 -8.58
N LEU A 21 -11.88 8.95 -9.54
CA LEU A 21 -11.52 8.75 -10.94
C LEU A 21 -10.76 9.95 -11.53
N ASP A 22 -11.10 11.16 -11.11
CA ASP A 22 -10.41 12.38 -11.55
C ASP A 22 -8.96 12.47 -11.03
N THR A 23 -8.63 11.74 -9.96
CA THR A 23 -7.26 11.65 -9.45
C THR A 23 -6.45 10.52 -10.07
N LEU A 24 -7.14 9.51 -10.66
CA LEU A 24 -6.43 8.38 -11.26
C LEU A 24 -5.78 8.79 -12.60
N PRO A 25 -4.60 8.26 -12.90
CA PRO A 25 -3.97 8.46 -14.21
C PRO A 25 -4.91 7.99 -15.33
N ARG A 26 -5.04 8.81 -16.36
CA ARG A 26 -5.82 8.49 -17.55
C ARG A 26 -4.89 7.98 -18.65
N GLY A 27 -5.15 6.78 -19.15
CA GLY A 27 -4.39 6.20 -20.25
C GLY A 27 -5.03 4.92 -20.75
N SER A 28 -5.38 4.88 -22.03
CA SER A 28 -6.12 3.76 -22.64
C SER A 28 -5.28 2.47 -22.85
N ASN A 29 -3.97 2.51 -22.64
CA ASN A 29 -3.09 1.37 -22.92
C ASN A 29 -2.50 0.71 -21.65
N GLU A 30 -3.13 0.90 -20.51
CA GLU A 30 -2.62 0.42 -19.22
C GLU A 30 -3.40 -0.79 -18.72
N THR A 31 -2.70 -1.66 -17.99
CA THR A 31 -3.30 -2.75 -17.20
C THR A 31 -3.51 -2.28 -15.77
N TRP A 32 -4.71 -2.48 -15.26
CA TRP A 32 -5.06 -2.22 -13.87
C TRP A 32 -5.35 -3.52 -13.13
N ILE A 33 -4.89 -3.62 -11.89
CA ILE A 33 -5.34 -4.62 -10.93
C ILE A 33 -6.20 -3.92 -9.90
N GLU A 34 -7.47 -4.29 -9.82
CA GLU A 34 -8.38 -3.84 -8.79
C GLU A 34 -8.46 -4.87 -7.66
N ILE A 35 -8.21 -4.42 -6.42
CA ILE A 35 -8.26 -5.28 -5.23
C ILE A 35 -9.55 -5.00 -4.46
N GLY A 36 -10.42 -6.01 -4.38
CA GLY A 36 -11.73 -5.91 -3.75
C GLY A 36 -12.76 -5.22 -4.65
N ALA A 37 -13.06 -5.83 -5.80
CA ALA A 37 -13.95 -5.28 -6.81
C ALA A 37 -15.40 -5.05 -6.32
N GLY A 38 -15.84 -5.78 -5.31
CA GLY A 38 -17.16 -5.59 -4.68
C GLY A 38 -18.31 -5.80 -5.66
N HIS A 39 -19.07 -4.74 -5.89
CA HIS A 39 -20.17 -4.76 -6.87
C HIS A 39 -19.76 -4.32 -8.28
N GLY A 40 -18.48 -3.95 -8.49
CA GLY A 40 -17.92 -3.60 -9.79
C GLY A 40 -18.11 -2.14 -10.22
N GLU A 41 -18.54 -1.25 -9.31
CA GLU A 41 -18.72 0.17 -9.66
C GLU A 41 -17.41 0.79 -10.16
N MET A 42 -16.31 0.63 -9.42
CA MET A 42 -15.03 1.16 -9.84
C MET A 42 -14.41 0.34 -10.98
N THR A 43 -14.62 -0.98 -11.02
CA THR A 43 -14.19 -1.85 -12.12
C THR A 43 -14.69 -1.34 -13.47
N ARG A 44 -15.99 -0.99 -13.58
CA ARG A 44 -16.59 -0.45 -14.79
C ARG A 44 -15.95 0.87 -15.23
N HIS A 45 -15.71 1.75 -14.28
CA HIS A 45 -15.05 3.03 -14.54
C HIS A 45 -13.60 2.87 -14.99
N LEU A 46 -12.85 1.96 -14.35
CA LEU A 46 -11.49 1.64 -14.77
C LEU A 46 -11.48 1.06 -16.19
N ALA A 47 -12.40 0.15 -16.51
CA ALA A 47 -12.52 -0.49 -17.82
C ALA A 47 -12.76 0.50 -18.95
N ALA A 48 -13.50 1.58 -18.70
CA ALA A 48 -13.75 2.63 -19.70
C ALA A 48 -12.47 3.38 -20.12
N ASN A 49 -11.39 3.31 -19.33
CA ASN A 49 -10.15 4.08 -19.53
C ASN A 49 -8.88 3.22 -19.55
N ALA A 50 -9.00 1.91 -19.51
CA ALA A 50 -7.89 0.97 -19.45
C ALA A 50 -7.94 -0.03 -20.61
N ARG A 51 -6.79 -0.58 -21.00
CA ARG A 51 -6.71 -1.70 -21.91
C ARG A 51 -7.24 -3.00 -21.30
N ARG A 52 -6.91 -3.22 -20.03
CA ARG A 52 -7.27 -4.43 -19.27
C ARG A 52 -7.45 -4.11 -17.79
N VAL A 53 -8.49 -4.66 -17.19
CA VAL A 53 -8.74 -4.60 -15.74
C VAL A 53 -8.84 -6.00 -15.19
N ILE A 54 -7.98 -6.35 -14.25
CA ILE A 54 -7.98 -7.61 -13.51
C ILE A 54 -8.60 -7.31 -12.14
N ALA A 55 -9.87 -7.67 -12.00
CA ALA A 55 -10.66 -7.37 -10.81
C ALA A 55 -10.67 -8.57 -9.86
N ILE A 56 -9.97 -8.46 -8.73
CA ILE A 56 -9.85 -9.52 -7.72
C ILE A 56 -10.93 -9.33 -6.67
N GLU A 57 -11.72 -10.38 -6.40
CA GLU A 57 -12.75 -10.36 -5.37
C GLU A 57 -12.72 -11.69 -4.56
N THR A 58 -12.67 -11.54 -3.22
CA THR A 58 -12.57 -12.68 -2.30
C THR A 58 -13.93 -13.27 -1.91
N ASP A 59 -15.03 -12.49 -2.01
CA ASP A 59 -16.37 -12.98 -1.76
C ASP A 59 -16.87 -13.78 -2.98
N PRO A 60 -17.10 -15.11 -2.85
CA PRO A 60 -17.53 -15.93 -3.98
C PRO A 60 -18.86 -15.51 -4.60
N ALA A 61 -19.79 -14.95 -3.78
CA ALA A 61 -21.09 -14.52 -4.29
C ALA A 61 -20.97 -13.22 -5.10
N LEU A 62 -20.14 -12.28 -4.66
CA LEU A 62 -19.86 -11.04 -5.41
C LEU A 62 -19.09 -11.36 -6.69
N SER A 63 -18.07 -12.19 -6.60
CA SER A 63 -17.27 -12.62 -7.74
C SER A 63 -18.11 -13.31 -8.82
N ALA A 64 -18.99 -14.27 -8.43
CA ALA A 64 -19.88 -14.94 -9.37
C ALA A 64 -20.83 -13.96 -10.07
N ARG A 65 -21.42 -13.01 -9.34
CA ARG A 65 -22.29 -11.95 -9.91
C ARG A 65 -21.54 -11.07 -10.91
N LEU A 66 -20.31 -10.66 -10.58
CA LEU A 66 -19.49 -9.87 -11.49
C LEU A 66 -19.15 -10.64 -12.76
N GLN A 67 -18.79 -11.93 -12.65
CA GLN A 67 -18.53 -12.80 -13.80
C GLN A 67 -19.76 -12.92 -14.69
N GLU A 68 -20.95 -13.06 -14.11
CA GLU A 68 -22.20 -13.11 -14.86
C GLU A 68 -22.49 -11.79 -15.57
N ALA A 69 -22.32 -10.63 -14.87
CA ALA A 69 -22.52 -9.31 -15.46
C ALA A 69 -21.56 -9.05 -16.65
N VAL A 70 -20.30 -9.42 -16.54
CA VAL A 70 -19.29 -9.30 -17.61
C VAL A 70 -19.68 -10.18 -18.81
N ARG A 71 -20.14 -11.40 -18.58
CA ARG A 71 -20.58 -12.32 -19.65
C ARG A 71 -21.86 -11.85 -20.35
N ALA A 72 -22.82 -11.32 -19.58
CA ALA A 72 -24.10 -10.88 -20.12
C ALA A 72 -23.98 -9.60 -20.96
N ASN A 73 -23.07 -8.69 -20.61
CA ASN A 73 -22.92 -7.41 -21.26
C ASN A 73 -21.43 -7.06 -21.53
N PRO A 74 -20.71 -7.78 -22.39
CA PRO A 74 -19.26 -7.57 -22.59
C PRO A 74 -18.89 -6.15 -23.04
N SER A 75 -19.80 -5.46 -23.71
CA SER A 75 -19.58 -4.08 -24.17
C SER A 75 -19.53 -3.04 -23.04
N GLU A 76 -20.15 -3.34 -21.89
CA GLU A 76 -20.10 -2.49 -20.69
C GLU A 76 -18.83 -2.75 -19.85
N TRP A 77 -18.11 -3.85 -20.11
CA TRP A 77 -16.95 -4.32 -19.36
C TRP A 77 -15.77 -4.61 -20.29
N PRO A 78 -15.34 -3.66 -21.11
CA PRO A 78 -14.26 -3.92 -22.06
C PRO A 78 -12.96 -4.28 -21.34
N GLY A 79 -12.34 -5.41 -21.70
CA GLY A 79 -11.06 -5.84 -21.15
C GLY A 79 -11.08 -6.25 -19.68
N VAL A 80 -12.26 -6.49 -19.09
CA VAL A 80 -12.37 -6.91 -17.68
C VAL A 80 -12.24 -8.40 -17.53
N GLU A 81 -11.39 -8.80 -16.60
CA GLU A 81 -11.22 -10.17 -16.12
C GLU A 81 -11.52 -10.26 -14.63
N ILE A 82 -12.45 -11.09 -14.22
CA ILE A 82 -12.78 -11.30 -12.79
C ILE A 82 -12.01 -12.49 -12.26
N VAL A 83 -11.18 -12.25 -11.25
CA VAL A 83 -10.36 -13.28 -10.58
C VAL A 83 -10.91 -13.52 -9.17
N PRO A 84 -11.59 -14.67 -8.96
CA PRO A 84 -12.02 -15.06 -7.62
C PRO A 84 -10.83 -15.41 -6.75
N GLY A 85 -10.73 -14.87 -5.54
CA GLY A 85 -9.71 -15.29 -4.60
C GLY A 85 -9.23 -14.21 -3.64
N ASP A 86 -8.39 -14.67 -2.71
CA ASP A 86 -7.69 -13.76 -1.77
C ASP A 86 -6.44 -13.20 -2.46
N VAL A 87 -6.37 -11.88 -2.57
CA VAL A 87 -5.23 -11.18 -3.16
C VAL A 87 -3.90 -11.61 -2.55
N LEU A 88 -3.87 -11.92 -1.25
CA LEU A 88 -2.66 -12.32 -0.53
C LEU A 88 -2.08 -13.68 -0.98
N THR A 89 -2.85 -14.47 -1.72
CA THR A 89 -2.42 -15.79 -2.24
C THR A 89 -2.10 -15.78 -3.73
N LEU A 90 -2.35 -14.66 -4.42
CA LEU A 90 -2.22 -14.54 -5.86
C LEU A 90 -0.87 -13.93 -6.27
N ASP A 91 -0.30 -14.41 -7.35
CA ASP A 91 0.87 -13.80 -8.00
C ASP A 91 0.40 -12.69 -8.95
N LEU A 92 0.44 -11.45 -8.46
CA LEU A 92 -0.04 -10.27 -9.20
C LEU A 92 0.78 -10.00 -10.47
N ALA A 93 2.09 -10.24 -10.44
CA ALA A 93 2.95 -10.06 -11.59
C ALA A 93 2.64 -11.07 -12.71
N LYS A 94 2.33 -12.31 -12.32
CA LYS A 94 1.88 -13.36 -13.27
C LYS A 94 0.49 -13.04 -13.83
N LEU A 95 -0.44 -12.58 -13.01
CA LEU A 95 -1.78 -12.17 -13.45
C LEU A 95 -1.71 -11.03 -14.47
N ALA A 96 -0.81 -10.07 -14.27
CA ALA A 96 -0.54 -8.99 -15.22
C ALA A 96 0.19 -9.45 -16.49
N GLY A 97 0.50 -10.75 -16.65
CA GLY A 97 1.24 -11.27 -17.81
C GLY A 97 2.69 -10.79 -17.90
N GLY A 98 3.31 -10.39 -16.78
CA GLY A 98 4.65 -9.84 -16.72
C GLY A 98 4.77 -8.38 -17.18
N GLU A 99 3.67 -7.74 -17.54
CA GLU A 99 3.62 -6.32 -17.89
C GLU A 99 3.67 -5.40 -16.67
N THR A 100 3.93 -4.12 -16.90
CA THR A 100 3.75 -3.08 -15.87
C THR A 100 2.26 -2.80 -15.69
N PHE A 101 1.83 -2.65 -14.44
CA PHE A 101 0.43 -2.43 -14.10
C PHE A 101 0.26 -1.34 -13.02
N ARG A 102 -0.95 -0.83 -12.90
CA ARG A 102 -1.38 0.04 -11.81
C ARG A 102 -2.31 -0.71 -10.88
N VAL A 103 -2.37 -0.26 -9.65
CA VAL A 103 -3.24 -0.87 -8.62
C VAL A 103 -4.26 0.15 -8.16
N TYR A 104 -5.52 -0.27 -8.11
CA TYR A 104 -6.58 0.41 -7.40
C TYR A 104 -7.19 -0.54 -6.36
N GLY A 105 -7.66 -0.03 -5.21
CA GLY A 105 -8.42 -0.83 -4.28
C GLY A 105 -9.05 -0.03 -3.15
N ASN A 106 -10.30 -0.38 -2.81
CA ASN A 106 -10.93 0.05 -1.57
C ASN A 106 -10.69 -1.06 -0.53
N LEU A 107 -9.58 -0.95 0.20
CA LEU A 107 -9.04 -2.06 0.98
C LEU A 107 -9.78 -2.25 2.31
N PRO A 108 -10.07 -3.52 2.70
CA PRO A 108 -10.50 -3.80 4.06
C PRO A 108 -9.44 -3.35 5.08
N TYR A 109 -9.87 -2.64 6.12
CA TYR A 109 -8.98 -1.95 7.04
C TYR A 109 -8.01 -2.86 7.80
N TYR A 110 -8.38 -4.11 8.02
CA TYR A 110 -7.59 -5.08 8.80
C TYR A 110 -6.45 -5.75 8.02
N ILE A 111 -6.46 -5.67 6.65
CA ILE A 111 -5.44 -6.31 5.80
C ILE A 111 -4.63 -5.31 4.96
N THR A 112 -4.76 -4.01 5.21
CA THR A 112 -4.02 -2.98 4.45
C THR A 112 -2.50 -3.23 4.46
N SER A 113 -1.89 -3.50 5.62
CA SER A 113 -0.44 -3.72 5.71
C SER A 113 0.03 -4.99 4.99
N PRO A 114 -0.60 -6.17 5.15
CA PRO A 114 -0.27 -7.35 4.34
C PRO A 114 -0.35 -7.11 2.84
N ILE A 115 -1.40 -6.42 2.35
CA ILE A 115 -1.56 -6.11 0.92
C ILE A 115 -0.40 -5.21 0.44
N LEU A 116 -0.06 -4.15 1.19
CA LEU A 116 1.06 -3.28 0.84
C LEU A 116 2.39 -4.06 0.75
N HIS A 117 2.66 -4.97 1.70
CA HIS A 117 3.85 -5.81 1.65
C HIS A 117 3.90 -6.70 0.39
N GLN A 118 2.76 -7.27 -0.01
CA GLN A 118 2.68 -8.07 -1.23
C GLN A 118 2.93 -7.20 -2.48
N LEU A 119 2.34 -6.01 -2.53
CA LEU A 119 2.57 -5.06 -3.63
C LEU A 119 4.04 -4.66 -3.73
N PHE A 120 4.72 -4.45 -2.60
CA PHE A 120 6.15 -4.15 -2.58
C PHE A 120 7.01 -5.31 -3.10
N GLY A 121 6.56 -6.56 -2.92
CA GLY A 121 7.22 -7.73 -3.50
C GLY A 121 7.26 -7.73 -5.03
N CYS A 122 6.35 -7.03 -5.69
CA CYS A 122 6.32 -6.84 -7.15
C CYS A 122 6.51 -5.37 -7.59
N ALA A 123 7.11 -4.52 -6.74
CA ALA A 123 7.27 -3.09 -6.97
C ALA A 123 7.96 -2.73 -8.30
N GLY A 124 8.82 -3.62 -8.84
CA GLY A 124 9.45 -3.42 -10.16
C GLY A 124 8.49 -3.49 -11.35
N ARG A 125 7.25 -3.92 -11.13
CA ARG A 125 6.19 -4.03 -12.15
C ARG A 125 5.02 -3.08 -11.91
N ILE A 126 5.03 -2.33 -10.82
CA ILE A 126 3.94 -1.40 -10.46
C ILE A 126 4.34 0.02 -10.87
N ALA A 127 3.47 0.67 -11.65
CA ALA A 127 3.63 2.07 -12.02
C ALA A 127 3.11 3.02 -10.93
N SER A 128 1.95 2.70 -10.35
CA SER A 128 1.36 3.46 -9.23
C SER A 128 0.35 2.60 -8.46
N ILE A 129 0.10 2.99 -7.20
CA ILE A 129 -0.87 2.35 -6.32
C ILE A 129 -1.82 3.45 -5.83
N HIS A 130 -3.12 3.21 -5.94
CA HIS A 130 -4.19 4.11 -5.53
C HIS A 130 -5.13 3.35 -4.61
N ILE A 131 -5.07 3.59 -3.30
CA ILE A 131 -5.85 2.82 -2.34
C ILE A 131 -6.70 3.71 -1.43
N VAL A 132 -7.93 3.27 -1.21
CA VAL A 132 -8.82 3.85 -0.21
C VAL A 132 -8.68 3.05 1.08
N ILE A 133 -8.27 3.73 2.14
CA ILE A 133 -7.97 3.15 3.46
C ILE A 133 -8.43 4.08 4.59
N GLN A 134 -8.37 3.64 5.84
CA GLN A 134 -8.65 4.52 6.99
C GLN A 134 -7.71 5.72 7.00
N TYR A 135 -8.24 6.91 7.31
CA TYR A 135 -7.48 8.15 7.36
C TYR A 135 -6.28 8.08 8.33
N GLU A 136 -6.44 7.42 9.47
CA GLU A 136 -5.33 7.22 10.42
C GLU A 136 -4.18 6.41 9.81
N VAL A 137 -4.49 5.35 9.06
CA VAL A 137 -3.48 4.53 8.38
C VAL A 137 -2.81 5.33 7.26
N ALA A 138 -3.59 6.11 6.49
CA ALA A 138 -3.07 7.02 5.48
C ALA A 138 -2.12 8.06 6.08
N ALA A 139 -2.50 8.67 7.21
CA ALA A 139 -1.65 9.63 7.93
C ALA A 139 -0.32 9.01 8.39
N ARG A 140 -0.33 7.72 8.80
CA ARG A 140 0.91 6.99 9.11
C ARG A 140 1.77 6.76 7.87
N ILE A 141 1.18 6.37 6.75
CA ILE A 141 1.91 6.10 5.49
C ILE A 141 2.68 7.34 5.03
N VAL A 142 2.05 8.51 5.06
CA VAL A 142 2.64 9.77 4.58
C VAL A 142 3.44 10.53 5.64
N ALA A 143 3.48 10.04 6.89
CA ALA A 143 4.16 10.70 8.00
C ALA A 143 5.66 10.86 7.71
N ARG A 144 6.21 12.03 8.04
CA ARG A 144 7.65 12.33 7.91
C ARG A 144 8.40 12.00 9.21
N PRO A 145 9.72 11.76 9.15
CA PRO A 145 10.56 11.62 10.33
C PRO A 145 10.33 12.75 11.36
N GLY A 146 10.34 12.41 12.64
CA GLY A 146 10.07 13.35 13.73
C GLY A 146 8.59 13.55 14.06
N ARG A 147 7.66 13.00 13.27
CA ARG A 147 6.23 13.05 13.58
C ARG A 147 5.79 11.82 14.38
N ARG A 148 4.78 12.00 15.23
CA ARG A 148 4.24 10.94 16.10
C ARG A 148 3.74 9.72 15.32
N GLU A 149 3.17 9.95 14.15
CA GLU A 149 2.60 8.93 13.27
C GLU A 149 3.67 8.14 12.52
N TYR A 150 4.89 8.69 12.42
CA TYR A 150 5.99 8.03 11.70
C TYR A 150 6.40 6.72 12.38
N GLY A 151 6.54 5.68 11.58
CA GLY A 151 6.86 4.35 12.05
C GLY A 151 7.32 3.43 10.91
N TYR A 152 7.40 2.13 11.21
CA TYR A 152 7.81 1.13 10.21
C TYR A 152 6.99 1.20 8.92
N LEU A 153 5.65 1.34 9.02
CA LEU A 153 4.78 1.43 7.84
C LEU A 153 5.12 2.65 6.98
N SER A 154 5.38 3.81 7.61
CA SER A 154 5.83 5.02 6.91
C SER A 154 7.13 4.78 6.15
N ALA A 155 8.13 4.23 6.85
CA ALA A 155 9.45 3.96 6.28
C ALA A 155 9.38 2.93 5.14
N ALA A 156 8.62 1.83 5.31
CA ALA A 156 8.45 0.81 4.28
C ALA A 156 7.75 1.36 3.03
N CYS A 157 6.65 2.11 3.20
CA CYS A 157 5.95 2.73 2.07
C CYS A 157 6.84 3.74 1.34
N GLN A 158 7.54 4.62 2.06
CA GLN A 158 8.41 5.63 1.45
C GLN A 158 9.70 5.05 0.86
N PHE A 159 10.12 3.88 1.30
CA PHE A 159 11.21 3.15 0.66
C PHE A 159 10.83 2.73 -0.76
N TYR A 160 9.63 2.20 -0.97
CA TYR A 160 9.17 1.72 -2.28
C TYR A 160 8.45 2.78 -3.12
N THR A 161 7.86 3.80 -2.49
CA THR A 161 6.96 4.75 -3.15
C THR A 161 7.13 6.18 -2.63
N HIS A 162 6.56 7.14 -3.36
CA HIS A 162 6.30 8.50 -2.87
C HIS A 162 4.80 8.63 -2.52
N PRO A 163 4.40 8.38 -1.25
CA PRO A 163 3.01 8.39 -0.88
C PRO A 163 2.48 9.79 -0.61
N ALA A 164 1.26 10.08 -1.07
CA ALA A 164 0.52 11.30 -0.80
C ALA A 164 -0.96 10.99 -0.51
N ILE A 165 -1.61 11.78 0.37
CA ILE A 165 -3.06 11.74 0.54
C ILE A 165 -3.65 12.63 -0.54
N ALA A 166 -4.33 12.02 -1.53
CA ALA A 166 -4.99 12.73 -2.61
C ALA A 166 -6.37 13.28 -2.17
N LEU A 167 -7.16 12.45 -1.45
CA LEU A 167 -8.50 12.83 -1.01
C LEU A 167 -8.76 12.37 0.42
N LYS A 168 -9.51 13.17 1.20
CA LYS A 168 -10.11 12.76 2.47
C LYS A 168 -11.60 12.48 2.24
N ILE A 169 -12.05 11.26 2.55
CA ILE A 169 -13.37 10.74 2.19
C ILE A 169 -14.21 10.57 3.47
N PRO A 170 -15.39 11.18 3.56
CA PRO A 170 -16.23 11.07 4.75
C PRO A 170 -16.92 9.69 4.83
N PRO A 171 -17.36 9.26 6.03
CA PRO A 171 -18.08 8.00 6.23
C PRO A 171 -19.33 7.86 5.35
N GLY A 172 -20.05 8.95 5.11
CA GLY A 172 -21.28 8.96 4.30
C GLY A 172 -21.09 8.59 2.82
N ALA A 173 -19.83 8.51 2.33
CA ALA A 173 -19.54 8.04 0.98
C ALA A 173 -19.68 6.52 0.83
N PHE A 174 -19.82 5.79 1.94
CA PHE A 174 -19.81 4.31 1.96
C PHE A 174 -21.11 3.71 2.48
N ARG A 175 -21.38 2.47 2.08
CA ARG A 175 -22.48 1.64 2.61
C ARG A 175 -21.98 0.23 2.95
N PRO A 176 -22.15 -0.24 4.21
CA PRO A 176 -22.52 0.58 5.38
C PRO A 176 -21.45 1.64 5.68
N PRO A 177 -21.77 2.78 6.31
CA PRO A 177 -20.77 3.80 6.63
C PRO A 177 -19.77 3.29 7.68
N PRO A 178 -18.46 3.54 7.49
CA PRO A 178 -17.45 3.27 8.53
C PRO A 178 -17.59 4.28 9.69
N LYS A 179 -17.00 3.94 10.84
CA LYS A 179 -16.99 4.85 12.02
C LYS A 179 -16.01 6.02 11.90
N VAL A 180 -15.08 5.95 10.94
CA VAL A 180 -13.97 6.89 10.77
C VAL A 180 -13.89 7.37 9.31
N HIS A 181 -13.24 8.49 9.08
CA HIS A 181 -12.92 8.93 7.72
C HIS A 181 -11.98 7.96 7.04
N SER A 182 -12.09 7.89 5.72
CA SER A 182 -11.14 7.22 4.83
C SER A 182 -10.27 8.25 4.09
N ALA A 183 -9.28 7.78 3.40
CA ALA A 183 -8.49 8.59 2.48
C ALA A 183 -8.15 7.79 1.23
N LEU A 184 -8.10 8.46 0.09
CA LEU A 184 -7.41 7.95 -1.08
C LEU A 184 -5.92 8.31 -0.92
N VAL A 185 -5.07 7.29 -0.90
CA VAL A 185 -3.61 7.44 -0.91
C VAL A 185 -3.11 7.06 -2.29
N GLU A 186 -2.40 7.98 -2.90
CA GLU A 186 -1.64 7.76 -4.12
C GLU A 186 -0.18 7.47 -3.77
N MET A 187 0.40 6.46 -4.39
CA MET A 187 1.78 6.05 -4.20
C MET A 187 2.42 5.85 -5.56
N THR A 188 3.34 6.74 -5.94
CA THR A 188 4.12 6.65 -7.18
C THR A 188 5.44 5.94 -6.94
N LEU A 189 5.86 5.10 -7.88
CA LEU A 189 7.11 4.35 -7.83
C LEU A 189 8.14 4.94 -8.80
N PRO A 190 9.45 4.75 -8.58
CA PRO A 190 10.03 4.19 -7.35
C PRO A 190 10.10 5.22 -6.24
N GLY A 191 10.19 4.76 -4.97
CA GLY A 191 10.46 5.62 -3.82
C GLY A 191 11.96 5.83 -3.59
N GLU A 192 12.34 6.00 -2.32
CA GLU A 192 13.75 6.21 -1.91
C GLU A 192 14.68 5.03 -2.26
N ARG A 193 14.15 3.83 -2.52
CA ARG A 193 14.96 2.62 -2.85
C ARG A 193 15.87 2.86 -4.05
N ALA A 194 15.41 3.59 -5.05
CA ALA A 194 16.20 3.87 -6.26
C ALA A 194 17.45 4.68 -5.92
N ARG A 195 17.33 5.63 -4.98
CA ARG A 195 18.43 6.50 -4.54
C ARG A 195 19.36 5.82 -3.54
N LEU A 196 18.81 4.98 -2.66
CA LEU A 196 19.57 4.35 -1.58
C LEU A 196 20.42 3.17 -2.04
N GLY A 197 20.08 2.53 -3.16
CA GLY A 197 20.87 1.44 -3.75
C GLY A 197 21.05 0.22 -2.83
N ILE A 198 20.07 -0.07 -2.00
CA ILE A 198 20.09 -1.20 -1.05
C ILE A 198 20.02 -2.51 -1.82
N LYS A 199 21.06 -3.35 -1.72
CA LYS A 199 21.14 -4.64 -2.43
C LYS A 199 20.19 -5.69 -1.84
N ASP A 200 20.10 -5.78 -0.52
CA ASP A 200 19.20 -6.71 0.19
C ASP A 200 18.08 -5.92 0.87
N GLU A 201 17.03 -5.64 0.08
CA GLU A 201 15.87 -4.87 0.53
C GLU A 201 15.14 -5.59 1.67
N ALA A 202 15.06 -6.92 1.64
CA ALA A 202 14.38 -7.71 2.66
C ALA A 202 15.10 -7.60 4.02
N LYS A 203 16.44 -7.69 4.01
CA LYS A 203 17.25 -7.52 5.21
C LYS A 203 17.17 -6.09 5.75
N PHE A 204 17.18 -5.10 4.86
CA PHE A 204 17.01 -3.69 5.23
C PHE A 204 15.66 -3.40 5.88
N LEU A 205 14.56 -3.89 5.32
CA LEU A 205 13.24 -3.71 5.92
C LEU A 205 13.09 -4.42 7.27
N LYS A 206 13.68 -5.61 7.43
CA LYS A 206 13.76 -6.29 8.74
C LYS A 206 14.57 -5.47 9.75
N PHE A 207 15.65 -4.85 9.31
CA PHE A 207 16.43 -3.94 10.15
C PHE A 207 15.60 -2.72 10.58
N ILE A 208 14.88 -2.07 9.66
CA ILE A 208 13.98 -0.96 10.02
C ILE A 208 12.91 -1.43 11.00
N GLN A 209 12.30 -2.59 10.76
CA GLN A 209 11.29 -3.17 11.66
C GLN A 209 11.85 -3.38 13.06
N LEU A 210 13.06 -3.90 13.18
CA LEU A 210 13.79 -4.05 14.44
C LEU A 210 13.98 -2.69 15.13
N CYS A 211 14.41 -1.66 14.40
CA CYS A 211 14.60 -0.31 14.93
C CYS A 211 13.31 0.26 15.57
N PHE A 212 12.14 -0.08 15.03
CA PHE A 212 10.82 0.31 15.57
C PHE A 212 10.23 -0.69 16.57
N GLY A 213 10.93 -1.78 16.90
CA GLY A 213 10.41 -2.86 17.75
C GLY A 213 9.90 -2.40 19.12
N GLN A 214 10.59 -1.43 19.73
CA GLN A 214 10.16 -0.80 20.98
C GLN A 214 10.11 0.72 20.80
N LYS A 215 8.96 1.24 20.40
CA LYS A 215 8.76 2.65 20.00
C LYS A 215 9.23 3.67 21.09
N ARG A 216 9.07 3.36 22.38
CA ARG A 216 9.47 4.26 23.49
C ARG A 216 10.95 4.17 23.87
N LYS A 217 11.70 3.23 23.34
CA LYS A 217 13.13 3.04 23.61
C LYS A 217 13.99 3.76 22.56
N THR A 218 15.24 4.01 22.93
CA THR A 218 16.24 4.56 21.99
C THR A 218 16.56 3.55 20.89
N LEU A 219 17.09 4.03 19.77
CA LEU A 219 17.56 3.20 18.68
C LEU A 219 18.63 2.20 19.16
N ARG A 220 19.59 2.68 20.01
CA ARG A 220 20.61 1.85 20.64
C ARG A 220 20.00 0.63 21.35
N ASN A 221 18.94 0.81 22.14
CA ASN A 221 18.29 -0.28 22.83
C ASN A 221 17.67 -1.33 21.89
N ASN A 222 17.08 -0.90 20.78
CA ASN A 222 16.51 -1.82 19.79
C ASN A 222 17.61 -2.58 19.04
N LEU A 223 18.75 -1.94 18.74
CA LEU A 223 19.87 -2.52 18.00
C LEU A 223 20.70 -3.55 18.81
N ARG A 224 20.59 -3.58 20.14
CA ARG A 224 21.23 -4.59 20.98
C ARG A 224 20.86 -6.04 20.63
N ALA A 225 19.75 -6.22 19.92
CA ALA A 225 19.36 -7.55 19.42
C ALA A 225 20.27 -8.08 18.29
N ILE A 226 21.08 -7.20 17.65
CA ILE A 226 21.89 -7.56 16.48
C ILE A 226 23.36 -7.14 16.57
N ALA A 227 23.75 -6.28 17.51
CA ALA A 227 25.12 -5.80 17.65
C ALA A 227 25.47 -5.48 19.11
N SER A 228 26.79 -5.48 19.42
CA SER A 228 27.29 -5.05 20.72
C SER A 228 27.15 -3.55 20.94
N ASP A 229 27.12 -3.12 22.20
CA ASP A 229 27.00 -1.69 22.56
C ASP A 229 28.14 -0.84 21.96
N VAL A 230 29.34 -1.40 21.83
CA VAL A 230 30.49 -0.70 21.23
C VAL A 230 30.25 -0.46 19.74
N ARG A 231 29.90 -1.50 18.98
CA ARG A 231 29.60 -1.37 17.55
C ARG A 231 28.43 -0.42 17.29
N ILE A 232 27.39 -0.44 18.14
CA ILE A 232 26.25 0.47 17.99
C ILE A 232 26.68 1.90 18.23
N HIS A 233 27.51 2.14 19.27
CA HIS A 233 28.04 3.47 19.58
C HIS A 233 28.82 4.04 18.39
N GLU A 234 29.78 3.28 17.87
CA GLU A 234 30.60 3.65 16.71
C GLU A 234 29.75 3.92 15.44
N ALA A 235 28.76 3.06 15.18
CA ALA A 235 27.86 3.23 14.04
C ALA A 235 27.03 4.52 14.15
N LEU A 236 26.51 4.85 15.33
CA LEU A 236 25.75 6.09 15.54
C LEU A 236 26.64 7.32 15.39
N GLU A 237 27.88 7.29 15.91
CA GLU A 237 28.85 8.38 15.73
C GLU A 237 29.21 8.58 14.26
N THR A 238 29.56 7.51 13.56
CA THR A 238 29.89 7.56 12.14
C THR A 238 28.74 8.12 11.29
N CYS A 239 27.50 7.87 11.69
CA CYS A 239 26.31 8.41 11.04
C CYS A 239 25.87 9.80 11.53
N ASN A 240 26.65 10.44 12.40
CA ASN A 240 26.31 11.73 13.05
C ASN A 240 24.95 11.71 13.76
N LEU A 241 24.65 10.60 14.43
CA LEU A 241 23.40 10.41 15.19
C LEU A 241 23.68 10.51 16.70
N ARG A 242 22.74 11.10 17.42
CA ARG A 242 22.80 11.15 18.88
C ARG A 242 22.65 9.75 19.48
N GLN A 243 23.35 9.48 20.59
CA GLN A 243 23.29 8.19 21.29
C GLN A 243 21.90 7.89 21.89
N ASP A 244 21.09 8.93 22.14
CA ASP A 244 19.72 8.84 22.64
C ASP A 244 18.66 8.92 21.51
N ALA A 245 19.07 8.94 20.23
CA ALA A 245 18.16 9.00 19.10
C ALA A 245 17.13 7.86 19.13
N ARG A 246 15.93 8.16 18.66
CA ARG A 246 14.84 7.19 18.48
C ARG A 246 14.60 6.92 17.01
N ALA A 247 14.13 5.71 16.68
CA ALA A 247 13.86 5.32 15.30
C ALA A 247 12.91 6.30 14.56
N GLU A 248 11.92 6.86 15.27
CA GLU A 248 10.97 7.81 14.68
C GLU A 248 11.60 9.13 14.22
N GLN A 249 12.84 9.43 14.61
CA GLN A 249 13.55 10.64 14.22
C GLN A 249 14.38 10.47 12.94
N LEU A 250 14.64 9.21 12.52
CA LEU A 250 15.55 8.91 11.43
C LEU A 250 14.85 8.95 10.07
N SER A 251 15.52 9.58 9.11
CA SER A 251 15.18 9.45 7.69
C SER A 251 15.60 8.06 7.15
N LEU A 252 15.07 7.67 5.99
CA LEU A 252 15.49 6.43 5.31
C LEU A 252 16.98 6.43 4.97
N ALA A 253 17.56 7.58 4.61
CA ALA A 253 18.99 7.71 4.36
C ALA A 253 19.82 7.42 5.64
N GLN A 254 19.38 7.91 6.79
CA GLN A 254 20.03 7.63 8.07
C GLN A 254 19.86 6.16 8.47
N PHE A 255 18.71 5.53 8.26
CA PHE A 255 18.56 4.08 8.44
C PHE A 255 19.52 3.29 7.53
N ALA A 256 19.67 3.70 6.26
CA ALA A 256 20.59 3.06 5.33
C ALA A 256 22.05 3.19 5.78
N ALA A 257 22.45 4.35 6.26
CA ALA A 257 23.80 4.57 6.80
C ALA A 257 24.10 3.70 8.02
N VAL A 258 23.18 3.66 9.00
CA VAL A 258 23.33 2.78 10.19
C VAL A 258 23.32 1.30 9.80
N PHE A 259 22.48 0.90 8.86
CA PHE A 259 22.43 -0.46 8.34
C PHE A 259 23.77 -0.87 7.72
N ALA A 260 24.36 0.00 6.91
CA ALA A 260 25.68 -0.25 6.30
C ALA A 260 26.80 -0.29 7.33
N ALA A 261 26.78 0.56 8.36
CA ALA A 261 27.80 0.59 9.43
C ALA A 261 27.74 -0.64 10.35
N LEU A 262 26.58 -1.33 10.42
CA LEU A 262 26.41 -2.55 11.23
C LEU A 262 26.49 -3.85 10.42
N ALA A 263 26.62 -3.79 9.09
CA ALA A 263 26.68 -4.94 8.18
C ALA A 263 27.90 -5.86 8.40
#